data_bb1c086e36cf09190aec016d6ab02e46
#
_entry.id   bb1c086e36cf09190aec016d6ab02e46
#
_cell.length_a   1.000
_cell.length_b   1.000
_cell.length_c   1.000
_cell.angle_alpha   90.00
_cell.angle_beta   90.00
_cell.angle_gamma   90.00
#
_symmetry.space_group_name_H-M   'P 1'
#
loop_
_entity.id
_entity.type
_entity.pdbx_description
1 polymer ?
#
loop_
_entity_poly.entity_id
_entity_poly.type
_entity_poly.pdbx_seq_one_letter_code
_entity_poly.pdbx_strand_id
1 'polypeptide(L)' 'MKKIKKIKIKVNGKFKSVPEKYKISDLVKDLKIPLQKVAIELNQEIMDKKKISKITLKKDDKIEIVHFIGGG' A
#
# COMPACT_ATOMS: atom_id res chain seq x y z
N MET A 1 -11.81 -26.81 -1.99
CA MET A 1 -10.75 -25.93 -2.38
C MET A 1 -11.08 -24.50 -1.97
N LYS A 2 -10.18 -23.82 -1.30
CA LYS A 2 -10.43 -22.47 -0.85
C LYS A 2 -10.27 -21.48 -2.00
N LYS A 3 -11.28 -20.64 -2.20
CA LYS A 3 -11.16 -19.54 -3.13
C LYS A 3 -10.49 -18.37 -2.43
N ILE A 4 -9.46 -17.83 -3.04
CA ILE A 4 -8.83 -16.61 -2.56
C ILE A 4 -9.68 -15.45 -3.06
N LYS A 5 -10.28 -14.72 -2.14
CA LYS A 5 -11.01 -13.52 -2.49
C LYS A 5 -10.03 -12.39 -2.73
N LYS A 6 -10.28 -11.63 -3.75
CA LYS A 6 -9.44 -10.48 -4.09
C LYS A 6 -10.25 -9.20 -4.00
N ILE A 7 -9.57 -8.14 -3.64
CA ILE A 7 -10.13 -6.82 -3.63
C ILE A 7 -9.37 -5.94 -4.61
N LYS A 8 -10.00 -4.89 -5.08
CA LYS A 8 -9.37 -3.95 -5.99
C LYS A 8 -9.05 -2.67 -5.23
N ILE A 9 -7.81 -2.24 -5.34
CA ILE A 9 -7.32 -1.00 -4.76
C ILE A 9 -6.69 -0.16 -5.87
N LYS A 10 -6.39 1.10 -5.56
CA LYS A 10 -5.63 1.96 -6.46
C LYS A 10 -4.27 2.22 -5.86
N VAL A 11 -3.23 2.07 -6.66
CA VAL A 11 -1.85 2.38 -6.26
C VAL A 11 -1.30 3.38 -7.26
N ASN A 12 -1.06 4.60 -6.80
CA ASN A 12 -0.59 5.70 -7.65
C ASN A 12 -1.49 5.88 -8.89
N GLY A 13 -2.79 5.82 -8.67
CA GLY A 13 -3.77 6.03 -9.73
C GLY A 13 -4.07 4.82 -10.60
N LYS A 14 -3.41 3.70 -10.36
CA LYS A 14 -3.63 2.48 -11.16
C LYS A 14 -4.32 1.42 -10.33
N PHE A 15 -5.28 0.74 -10.92
CA PHE A 15 -5.96 -0.35 -10.24
C PHE A 15 -5.03 -1.54 -10.06
N LYS A 16 -5.14 -2.18 -8.91
CA LYS A 16 -4.40 -3.39 -8.60
C LYS A 16 -5.31 -4.32 -7.81
N SER A 17 -5.31 -5.59 -8.19
CA SER A 17 -6.05 -6.62 -7.48
C SER A 17 -5.13 -7.27 -6.46
N VAL A 18 -5.57 -7.34 -5.21
CA VAL A 18 -4.78 -7.94 -4.13
C VAL A 18 -5.67 -8.87 -3.32
N PRO A 19 -5.09 -9.86 -2.63
CA PRO A 19 -5.89 -10.75 -1.78
C PRO A 19 -6.54 -9.97 -0.63
N GLU A 20 -7.65 -10.47 -0.13
CA GLU A 20 -8.20 -9.97 1.12
C GLU A 20 -7.16 -10.09 2.23
N LYS A 21 -7.26 -9.21 3.22
CA LYS A 21 -6.33 -9.17 4.35
C LYS A 21 -4.90 -8.78 3.95
N TYR A 22 -4.77 -8.20 2.77
CA TYR A 22 -3.49 -7.67 2.30
C TYR A 22 -3.17 -6.38 3.06
N LYS A 23 -1.97 -6.28 3.57
CA LYS A 23 -1.57 -5.12 4.38
C LYS A 23 -0.72 -4.16 3.56
N ILE A 24 -0.61 -2.92 4.03
CA ILE A 24 0.25 -1.95 3.35
C ILE A 24 1.69 -2.47 3.29
N SER A 25 2.15 -3.13 4.37
CA SER A 25 3.50 -3.71 4.39
C SER A 25 3.67 -4.79 3.32
N ASP A 26 2.62 -5.54 3.01
CA ASP A 26 2.68 -6.53 1.94
C ASP A 26 2.88 -5.86 0.59
N LEU A 27 2.18 -4.74 0.36
CA LEU A 27 2.31 -3.98 -0.86
C LEU A 27 3.72 -3.41 -1.01
N VAL A 28 4.26 -2.85 0.06
CA VAL A 28 5.62 -2.30 0.06
C VAL A 28 6.63 -3.38 -0.30
N LYS A 29 6.45 -4.56 0.26
CA LYS A 29 7.35 -5.68 0.01
C LYS A 29 7.22 -6.18 -1.43
N ASP A 30 6.00 -6.36 -1.92
CA ASP A 30 5.77 -6.87 -3.26
C ASP A 30 6.30 -5.93 -4.33
N LEU A 31 6.18 -4.64 -4.13
CA LEU A 31 6.65 -3.63 -5.08
C LEU A 31 8.11 -3.25 -4.86
N LYS A 32 8.75 -3.84 -3.86
CA LYS A 32 10.16 -3.57 -3.53
C LYS A 32 10.41 -2.09 -3.31
N ILE A 33 9.50 -1.45 -2.58
CA ILE A 33 9.58 -0.03 -2.33
C ILE A 33 10.61 0.26 -1.25
N PRO A 34 11.54 1.22 -1.47
CA PRO A 34 12.49 1.61 -0.43
C PRO A 34 11.80 2.48 0.60
N LEU A 35 11.30 1.84 1.65
CA LEU A 35 10.42 2.48 2.63
C LEU A 35 10.98 3.77 3.21
N GLN A 36 12.29 3.83 3.38
CA GLN A 36 12.94 5.01 3.96
C GLN A 36 12.99 6.21 3.01
N LYS A 37 12.69 5.99 1.73
CA LYS A 37 12.78 7.02 0.71
C LYS A 37 11.43 7.47 0.19
N VAL A 38 10.35 7.04 0.81
CA VAL A 38 9.00 7.34 0.35
C VAL A 38 8.11 7.78 1.49
N ALA A 39 7.08 8.53 1.15
CA ALA A 39 5.93 8.75 2.00
C ALA A 39 4.78 7.91 1.44
N ILE A 40 3.97 7.35 2.32
CA ILE A 40 2.82 6.55 1.93
C ILE A 40 1.55 7.23 2.41
N GLU A 41 0.61 7.44 1.50
CA GLU A 41 -0.70 7.98 1.85
C GLU A 41 -1.76 6.94 1.59
N LEU A 42 -2.67 6.80 2.53
CA LEU A 42 -3.84 5.96 2.39
C LEU A 42 -5.07 6.85 2.45
N ASN A 43 -5.81 6.93 1.35
CA ASN A 43 -7.00 7.77 1.25
C ASN A 43 -6.71 9.20 1.69
N GLN A 44 -5.58 9.73 1.19
CA GLN A 44 -5.12 11.10 1.42
C GLN A 44 -4.60 11.37 2.84
N GLU A 45 -4.40 10.33 3.63
CA GLU A 45 -3.80 10.44 4.96
C GLU A 45 -2.41 9.86 4.95
N ILE A 46 -1.43 10.59 5.48
CA ILE A 46 -0.06 10.09 5.56
C ILE A 46 0.00 9.00 6.63
N MET A 47 0.57 7.86 6.25
CA MET A 47 0.67 6.71 7.13
C MET A 47 1.97 6.72 7.90
N ASP A 48 1.88 6.37 9.18
CA ASP A 48 3.05 6.12 10.00
C ASP A 48 3.67 4.80 9.55
N LYS A 49 4.92 4.85 9.12
CA LYS A 49 5.61 3.66 8.61
C LYS A 49 5.73 2.55 9.64
N LYS A 50 5.66 2.89 10.92
CA LYS A 50 5.69 1.89 11.99
C LYS A 50 4.40 1.11 12.09
N LYS A 51 3.33 1.58 11.47
CA LYS A 51 2.00 0.99 11.58
C LYS A 51 1.55 0.26 10.32
N ILE A 52 2.30 0.36 9.23
CA ILE A 52 1.85 -0.22 7.95
C ILE A 52 1.66 -1.73 8.00
N SER A 53 2.37 -2.42 8.90
CA SER A 53 2.19 -3.87 9.06
C SER A 53 0.90 -4.22 9.81
N LYS A 54 0.23 -3.23 10.35
CA LYS A 54 -1.02 -3.42 11.09
C LYS A 54 -2.24 -2.93 10.34
N ILE A 55 -2.04 -2.30 9.18
CA ILE A 55 -3.14 -1.71 8.42
C ILE A 55 -3.48 -2.62 7.26
N THR A 56 -4.70 -3.16 7.31
CA THR A 56 -5.22 -4.01 6.25
C THR A 56 -5.93 -3.16 5.22
N LEU A 57 -5.61 -3.37 3.96
CA LEU A 57 -6.24 -2.65 2.86
C LEU A 57 -7.64 -3.19 2.61
N LYS A 58 -8.52 -2.29 2.18
CA LYS A 58 -9.90 -2.61 1.89
C LYS A 58 -10.22 -2.26 0.45
N LYS A 59 -11.31 -2.81 -0.04
CA LYS A 59 -11.80 -2.50 -1.38
C LYS A 59 -11.87 -0.99 -1.58
N ASP A 60 -11.42 -0.54 -2.73
CA ASP A 60 -11.43 0.85 -3.16
C ASP A 60 -10.49 1.79 -2.41
N ASP A 61 -9.64 1.26 -1.56
CA ASP A 61 -8.61 2.09 -0.92
C ASP A 61 -7.67 2.67 -1.97
N LYS A 62 -7.27 3.92 -1.75
CA LYS A 62 -6.34 4.63 -2.60
C LYS A 62 -5.02 4.80 -1.87
N ILE A 63 -3.97 4.26 -2.46
CA ILE A 63 -2.63 4.35 -1.88
C ILE A 63 -1.78 5.18 -2.83
N GLU A 64 -1.09 6.16 -2.28
CA GLU A 64 -0.12 6.94 -3.04
C GLU A 64 1.24 6.81 -2.39
N ILE A 65 2.22 6.53 -3.21
CA ILE A 65 3.60 6.37 -2.77
C ILE A 65 4.42 7.46 -3.45
N VAL A 66 4.95 8.35 -2.64
CA VAL A 66 5.69 9.51 -3.13
C VAL A 66 7.14 9.39 -2.70
N HIS A 67 8.03 9.43 -3.67
CA HIS A 67 9.46 9.38 -3.37
C HIS A 67 9.94 10.77 -2.95
N PHE A 68 10.79 10.81 -1.94
CA PHE A 68 11.42 12.05 -1.54
C PHE A 68 12.46 12.43 -2.58
N ILE A 69 12.52 13.71 -2.90
CA ILE A 69 13.51 14.24 -3.81
C ILE A 69 14.70 14.73 -2.99
N GLY A 70 15.91 14.48 -3.49
CA GLY A 70 17.09 15.00 -2.87
C GLY A 70 17.68 14.16 -1.76
N GLY A 71 17.34 12.93 -1.73
CA GLY A 71 18.01 11.94 -0.91
C GLY A 71 18.26 12.36 0.52
N GLY A 72 17.29 12.78 1.14
CA GLY A 72 17.48 13.12 2.53
C GLY A 72 18.01 11.94 3.32
#